data_b595824de004bb99bf19de17157cbac8
#
_entry.id   b595824de004bb99bf19de17157cbac8
#
_cell.length_a   1.000
_cell.length_b   1.000
_cell.length_c   1.000
_cell.angle_alpha   90.00
_cell.angle_beta   90.00
_cell.angle_gamma   90.00
#
_symmetry.space_group_name_H-M   'P 1'
#
loop_
_entity.id
_entity.type
_entity.pdbx_description
1 polymer ?
#
loop_
_entity_poly.entity_id
_entity_poly.type
_entity_poly.pdbx_seq_one_letter_code
_entity_poly.pdbx_strand_id
1 'polypeptide(L)'
;DGRIVIIGMQGGIKAELNLAALLGKRGAIHATSLRGRPLDQKAAICAEVAANVWPMFETGSVVPIVDTVMPITEVAAAHQRMQDSTHIGKIILTVE
;
A
#
# COMPACT_ATOMS: atom_id res chain seq x y z
N ASP A 1 12.11 5.06 -20.67
CA ASP A 1 11.53 6.20 -19.92
C ASP A 1 10.57 5.74 -18.80
N GLY A 2 10.71 4.50 -18.34
CA GLY A 2 9.89 3.95 -17.26
C GLY A 2 10.30 4.46 -15.88
N ARG A 3 9.39 4.34 -14.89
CA ARG A 3 9.65 4.70 -13.50
C ARG A 3 9.30 3.55 -12.58
N ILE A 4 10.18 3.30 -11.60
CA ILE A 4 9.93 2.42 -10.47
C ILE A 4 9.74 3.32 -9.26
N VAL A 5 8.66 3.14 -8.51
CA VAL A 5 8.43 3.88 -7.28
C VAL A 5 8.39 2.88 -6.12
N ILE A 6 9.34 3.01 -5.21
CA ILE A 6 9.41 2.19 -4.00
C ILE A 6 8.49 2.80 -2.97
N ILE A 7 7.46 2.06 -2.57
CA ILE A 7 6.45 2.48 -1.60
C ILE A 7 6.45 1.63 -0.32
N GLY A 8 7.18 0.52 -0.31
CA GLY A 8 7.27 -0.39 0.84
C GLY A 8 8.34 -1.45 0.63
N MET A 9 8.67 -2.17 1.69
CA MET A 9 9.76 -3.14 1.72
C MET A 9 9.30 -4.46 2.39
N GLN A 10 8.15 -4.97 2.00
CA GLN A 10 7.58 -6.21 2.59
C GLN A 10 8.44 -7.45 2.29
N GLY A 11 9.07 -7.50 1.13
CA GLY A 11 9.95 -8.61 0.72
C GLY A 11 11.41 -8.47 1.16
N GLY A 12 11.77 -7.40 1.85
CA GLY A 12 13.15 -7.13 2.29
C GLY A 12 13.60 -5.70 2.00
N ILE A 13 14.72 -5.31 2.60
CA ILE A 13 15.27 -3.94 2.53
C ILE A 13 16.43 -3.79 1.53
N LYS A 14 16.83 -4.87 0.90
CA LYS A 14 17.94 -4.91 -0.07
C LYS A 14 17.49 -5.64 -1.34
N ALA A 15 17.92 -5.14 -2.48
CA ALA A 15 17.72 -5.77 -3.78
C ALA A 15 18.91 -5.48 -4.70
N GLU A 16 19.15 -6.37 -5.65
CA GLU A 16 20.10 -6.13 -6.74
C GLU A 16 19.42 -5.39 -7.88
N LEU A 17 20.16 -4.48 -8.49
CA LEU A 17 19.70 -3.70 -9.62
C LEU A 17 20.65 -3.85 -10.81
N ASN A 18 20.12 -4.21 -11.97
CA ASN A 18 20.86 -4.21 -13.21
C ASN A 18 20.94 -2.79 -13.79
N LEU A 19 22.06 -2.11 -13.55
CA LEU A 19 22.26 -0.73 -14.01
C LEU A 19 22.28 -0.59 -15.53
N ALA A 20 22.80 -1.59 -16.26
CA ALA A 20 22.79 -1.55 -17.73
C ALA A 20 21.37 -1.60 -18.30
N ALA A 21 20.50 -2.41 -17.69
CA ALA A 21 19.08 -2.46 -18.07
C ALA A 21 18.35 -1.15 -17.75
N LEU A 22 18.64 -0.54 -16.61
CA LEU A 22 18.08 0.76 -16.22
C LEU A 22 18.51 1.86 -17.20
N LEU A 23 19.80 1.90 -17.52
CA LEU A 23 20.37 2.86 -18.46
C LEU A 23 19.78 2.69 -19.86
N GLY A 24 19.74 1.47 -20.40
CA GLY A 24 19.21 1.17 -21.73
C GLY A 24 17.74 1.53 -21.90
N LYS A 25 16.97 1.49 -20.81
CA LYS A 25 15.56 1.90 -20.78
C LYS A 25 15.34 3.38 -20.40
N ARG A 26 16.41 4.12 -20.13
CA ARG A 26 16.33 5.50 -19.61
C ARG A 26 15.37 5.60 -18.42
N GLY A 27 15.43 4.61 -17.53
CA GLY A 27 14.53 4.47 -16.40
C GLY A 27 14.91 5.36 -15.22
N ALA A 28 13.96 5.60 -14.34
CA ALA A 28 14.18 6.28 -13.07
C ALA A 28 13.67 5.44 -11.89
N ILE A 29 14.34 5.55 -10.75
CA ILE A 29 13.91 4.93 -9.49
C ILE A 29 13.67 6.05 -8.48
N HIS A 30 12.48 6.07 -7.92
CA HIS A 30 12.05 7.00 -6.89
C HIS A 30 11.65 6.23 -5.64
N ALA A 31 11.72 6.89 -4.50
CA ALA A 31 11.18 6.37 -3.26
C ALA A 31 10.28 7.41 -2.60
N THR A 32 9.23 6.95 -1.94
CA THR A 32 8.34 7.80 -1.18
C THR A 32 7.90 7.12 0.10
N SER A 33 7.62 7.90 1.12
CA SER A 33 7.11 7.43 2.41
C SER A 33 6.24 8.52 3.01
N LEU A 34 5.06 8.15 3.50
CA LEU A 34 4.19 9.08 4.21
C LEU A 34 4.60 9.20 5.68
N ARG A 35 5.02 8.10 6.31
CA ARG A 35 5.31 8.05 7.76
C ARG A 35 6.38 9.06 8.19
N GLY A 36 7.46 9.18 7.42
CA GLY A 36 8.59 10.05 7.75
C GLY A 36 8.43 11.52 7.33
N ARG A 37 7.32 11.90 6.69
CA ARG A 37 7.11 13.29 6.25
C ARG A 37 6.79 14.22 7.41
N PRO A 38 7.15 15.51 7.32
CA PRO A 38 6.67 16.56 8.24
C PRO A 38 5.12 16.59 8.31
N LEU A 39 4.58 17.04 9.44
CA LEU A 39 3.13 17.01 9.68
C LEU A 39 2.33 17.86 8.69
N ASP A 40 2.85 19.01 8.31
CA ASP A 40 2.24 19.89 7.31
C ASP A 40 2.10 19.22 5.94
N GLN A 41 3.15 18.49 5.50
CA GLN A 41 3.11 17.72 4.27
C GLN A 41 2.11 16.55 4.36
N LYS A 42 2.06 15.85 5.50
CA LYS A 42 1.06 14.81 5.73
C LYS A 42 -0.36 15.37 5.66
N ALA A 43 -0.59 16.49 6.32
CA ALA A 43 -1.89 17.15 6.33
C ALA A 43 -2.34 17.53 4.91
N ALA A 44 -1.45 18.10 4.12
CA ALA A 44 -1.74 18.44 2.72
C ALA A 44 -2.10 17.19 1.88
N ILE A 45 -1.31 16.12 1.99
CA ILE A 45 -1.60 14.85 1.28
C ILE A 45 -2.94 14.27 1.72
N CYS A 46 -3.24 14.24 3.01
CA CYS A 46 -4.52 13.72 3.52
C CYS A 46 -5.70 14.56 3.04
N ALA A 47 -5.55 15.88 2.98
CA ALA A 47 -6.59 16.78 2.45
C ALA A 47 -6.86 16.50 0.96
N GLU A 48 -5.82 16.34 0.15
CA GLU A 48 -5.95 15.99 -1.27
C GLU A 48 -6.62 14.61 -1.46
N VAL A 49 -6.26 13.62 -0.65
CA VAL A 49 -6.91 12.31 -0.68
C VAL A 49 -8.38 12.41 -0.30
N ALA A 50 -8.72 13.16 0.75
CA ALA A 50 -10.10 13.35 1.16
C ALA A 50 -10.93 14.04 0.07
N ALA A 51 -10.36 15.06 -0.58
CA ALA A 51 -11.07 15.82 -1.61
C ALA A 51 -11.24 15.03 -2.92
N ASN A 52 -10.24 14.24 -3.32
CA ASN A 52 -10.23 13.64 -4.65
C ASN A 52 -10.50 12.13 -4.66
N VAL A 53 -10.21 11.42 -3.57
CA VAL A 53 -10.33 9.95 -3.52
C VAL A 53 -11.58 9.49 -2.76
N TRP A 54 -11.95 10.12 -1.62
CA TRP A 54 -13.17 9.75 -0.91
C TRP A 54 -14.41 9.72 -1.81
N PRO A 55 -14.67 10.70 -2.69
CA PRO A 55 -15.83 10.65 -3.58
C PRO A 55 -15.84 9.45 -4.53
N MET A 56 -14.67 8.87 -4.83
CA MET A 56 -14.58 7.68 -5.67
C MET A 56 -15.13 6.42 -4.99
N PHE A 57 -15.06 6.34 -3.66
CA PHE A 57 -15.71 5.26 -2.90
C PHE A 57 -17.23 5.42 -2.92
N GLU A 58 -17.72 6.64 -2.78
CA GLU A 58 -19.17 6.92 -2.80
C GLU A 58 -19.79 6.60 -4.16
N THR A 59 -19.07 6.89 -5.25
CA THR A 59 -19.51 6.57 -6.61
C THR A 59 -19.26 5.13 -7.03
N GLY A 60 -18.55 4.34 -6.22
CA GLY A 60 -18.15 2.97 -6.55
C GLY A 60 -17.06 2.85 -7.61
N SER A 61 -16.41 3.96 -7.98
CA SER A 61 -15.27 3.96 -8.92
C SER A 61 -14.02 3.31 -8.31
N VAL A 62 -13.92 3.33 -6.98
CA VAL A 62 -12.92 2.63 -6.19
C VAL A 62 -13.65 1.73 -5.18
N VAL A 63 -13.36 0.44 -5.22
CA VAL A 63 -13.98 -0.54 -4.31
C VAL A 63 -12.88 -1.26 -3.54
N PRO A 64 -12.85 -1.20 -2.20
CA PRO A 64 -11.94 -2.00 -1.41
C PRO A 64 -12.26 -3.49 -1.57
N ILE A 65 -11.27 -4.29 -1.89
CA ILE A 65 -11.43 -5.74 -1.91
C ILE A 65 -11.29 -6.26 -0.49
N VAL A 66 -12.32 -6.94 0.02
CA VAL A 66 -12.29 -7.62 1.31
C VAL A 66 -12.12 -9.12 1.05
N ASP A 67 -10.98 -9.67 1.51
CA ASP A 67 -10.68 -11.08 1.40
C ASP A 67 -11.47 -11.91 2.43
N THR A 68 -11.42 -11.47 3.69
CA THR A 68 -12.01 -12.21 4.82
C THR A 68 -12.49 -11.24 5.90
N VAL A 69 -13.61 -11.58 6.52
CA VAL A 69 -14.12 -10.92 7.72
C VAL A 69 -14.10 -11.94 8.87
N MET A 70 -13.49 -11.60 9.99
CA MET A 70 -13.32 -12.47 11.16
C MET A 70 -13.66 -11.71 12.44
N PRO A 71 -14.16 -12.35 13.49
CA PRO A 71 -14.31 -11.70 14.79
C PRO A 71 -12.91 -11.38 15.39
N ILE A 72 -12.82 -10.33 16.19
CA ILE A 72 -11.57 -9.89 16.84
C ILE A 72 -10.95 -11.01 17.70
N THR A 73 -11.76 -11.91 18.22
CA THR A 73 -11.31 -13.08 18.99
C THR A 73 -10.45 -14.05 18.16
N GLU A 74 -10.54 -13.98 16.82
CA GLU A 74 -9.74 -14.78 15.88
C GLU A 74 -8.51 -14.01 15.33
N VAL A 75 -8.09 -12.96 15.98
CA VAL A 75 -6.97 -12.09 15.50
C VAL A 75 -5.70 -12.88 15.22
N ALA A 76 -5.40 -13.94 15.97
CA ALA A 76 -4.23 -14.81 15.73
C ALA A 76 -4.31 -15.51 14.37
N ALA A 77 -5.48 -16.01 13.99
CA ALA A 77 -5.72 -16.61 12.67
C ALA A 77 -5.63 -15.58 11.54
N ALA A 78 -6.13 -14.37 11.78
CA ALA A 78 -6.01 -13.26 10.84
C ALA A 78 -4.54 -12.88 10.58
N HIS A 79 -3.70 -12.80 11.63
CA HIS A 79 -2.26 -12.58 11.50
C HIS A 79 -1.57 -13.71 10.74
N GLN A 80 -1.92 -14.96 11.04
CA GLN A 80 -1.36 -16.11 10.33
C GLN A 80 -1.70 -16.05 8.83
N ARG A 81 -2.97 -15.77 8.48
CA ARG A 81 -3.39 -15.62 7.09
C ARG A 81 -2.62 -14.51 6.36
N MET A 82 -2.31 -13.41 7.03
CA MET A 82 -1.50 -12.33 6.48
C MET A 82 -0.04 -12.77 6.26
N GLN A 83 0.54 -13.52 7.20
CA GLN A 83 1.91 -14.05 7.08
C GLN A 83 2.02 -15.09 5.95
N ASP A 84 1.02 -15.92 5.77
CA ASP A 84 0.96 -16.92 4.69
C ASP A 84 0.86 -16.27 3.30
N SER A 85 0.57 -14.96 3.23
CA SER A 85 0.45 -14.18 1.99
C SER A 85 -0.52 -14.78 0.97
N THR A 86 -1.55 -15.48 1.43
CA THR A 86 -2.58 -16.13 0.58
C THR A 86 -3.81 -15.25 0.37
N HIS A 87 -3.91 -14.15 1.11
CA HIS A 87 -5.04 -13.21 1.02
C HIS A 87 -4.89 -12.25 -0.18
N ILE A 88 -6.03 -11.83 -0.73
CA ILE A 88 -6.11 -10.80 -1.77
C ILE A 88 -7.03 -9.69 -1.27
N GLY A 89 -6.47 -8.54 -0.92
CA GLY A 89 -7.21 -7.40 -0.36
C GLY A 89 -7.07 -7.30 1.14
N LYS A 90 -8.15 -6.92 1.83
CA LYS A 90 -8.16 -6.62 3.27
C LYS A 90 -8.72 -7.77 4.10
N ILE A 91 -8.09 -8.03 5.24
CA ILE A 91 -8.64 -8.86 6.31
C ILE A 91 -9.27 -7.90 7.32
N ILE A 92 -10.56 -8.04 7.55
CA ILE A 92 -11.34 -7.18 8.45
C ILE A 92 -11.60 -7.93 9.74
N LEU A 93 -11.39 -7.26 10.86
CA LEU A 93 -11.76 -7.76 12.19
C LEU A 93 -12.98 -6.98 12.69
N THR A 94 -14.02 -7.71 13.07
CA THR A 94 -15.23 -7.12 13.66
C THR A 94 -15.13 -7.12 15.19
N VAL A 95 -15.56 -6.02 15.79
CA VAL A 95 -15.72 -5.87 17.23
C VAL A 95 -17.22 -5.76 17.49
N GLU A 96 -17.76 -6.69 18.26
CA GLU A 96 -19.17 -6.71 18.70
C GLU A 96 -19.35 -5.87 19.97
#